data_1f92fbb4f713f79c1ee4a33f7f095019
#
_entry.id   1f92fbb4f713f79c1ee4a33f7f095019
#
_cell.length_a   1.000
_cell.length_b   1.000
_cell.length_c   1.000
_cell.angle_alpha   90.00
_cell.angle_beta   90.00
_cell.angle_gamma   90.00
#
_symmetry.space_group_name_H-M   'P 1'
#
loop_
_entity.id
_entity.type
_entity.pdbx_description
1 polymer ?
#
loop_
_entity_poly.entity_id
_entity_poly.type
_entity_poly.pdbx_seq_one_letter_code
_entity_poly.pdbx_strand_id
1 'polypeptide(L)'
;MIVIYHNPSSKNSRDCLEILETNKHDHQVIKHQEKPLQEEKLIKIINLLDVALIELIKTKSKFWKQKFKHFLDDDIEFSKNELVKIMIEYPDLIEIPIIINSDKAVIGKPAKKYSTFSPT
;
A
#
# COMPACT_ATOMS: atom_id res chain seq x y z
N MET A 1 5.61 10.28 14.28
CA MET A 1 6.56 10.02 13.17
C MET A 1 5.82 9.42 11.98
N ILE A 2 6.18 9.82 10.80
CA ILE A 2 5.61 9.28 9.58
C ILE A 2 6.38 8.01 9.18
N VAL A 3 5.67 6.97 8.78
CA VAL A 3 6.28 5.75 8.28
C VAL A 3 5.89 5.57 6.81
N ILE A 4 6.87 5.34 5.95
CA ILE A 4 6.63 5.05 4.55
C ILE A 4 7.13 3.65 4.20
N TYR A 5 6.23 2.82 3.68
CA TYR A 5 6.60 1.54 3.08
C TYR A 5 6.96 1.82 1.63
N HIS A 6 8.25 1.66 1.32
CA HIS A 6 8.89 2.21 0.13
C HIS A 6 9.41 1.11 -0.79
N ASN A 7 9.29 1.35 -2.09
CA ASN A 7 9.93 0.55 -3.12
C ASN A 7 10.76 1.48 -4.02
N PRO A 8 12.10 1.42 -3.96
CA PRO A 8 12.95 2.32 -4.75
C PRO A 8 12.72 2.23 -6.27
N SER A 9 12.19 1.11 -6.75
CA SER A 9 11.90 0.94 -8.17
C SER A 9 10.61 1.61 -8.61
N SER A 10 9.76 2.03 -7.67
CA SER A 10 8.48 2.66 -7.98
C SER A 10 8.62 4.17 -8.06
N LYS A 11 8.17 4.76 -9.17
CA LYS A 11 8.18 6.21 -9.33
C LYS A 11 7.31 6.89 -8.27
N ASN A 12 6.10 6.37 -8.02
CA ASN A 12 5.21 6.93 -7.01
C ASN A 12 5.85 6.90 -5.63
N SER A 13 6.56 5.82 -5.31
CA SER A 13 7.23 5.68 -4.02
C SER A 13 8.38 6.68 -3.87
N ARG A 14 9.17 6.86 -4.92
CA ARG A 14 10.26 7.86 -4.91
C ARG A 14 9.71 9.28 -4.78
N ASP A 15 8.62 9.58 -5.50
CA ASP A 15 7.99 10.91 -5.45
C ASP A 15 7.44 11.20 -4.05
N CYS A 16 6.84 10.23 -3.39
CA CYS A 16 6.36 10.39 -2.02
C CYS A 16 7.51 10.63 -1.05
N LEU A 17 8.60 9.89 -1.19
CA LEU A 17 9.77 10.07 -0.34
C LEU A 17 10.37 11.45 -0.53
N GLU A 18 10.44 11.95 -1.76
CA GLU A 18 10.92 13.29 -2.06
C GLU A 18 10.05 14.36 -1.37
N ILE A 19 8.73 14.18 -1.37
CA ILE A 19 7.82 15.10 -0.69
C ILE A 19 8.13 15.14 0.81
N LEU A 20 8.35 13.99 1.43
CA LEU A 20 8.70 13.90 2.84
C LEU A 20 10.01 14.62 3.14
N GLU A 21 11.02 14.40 2.31
CA GLU A 21 12.34 15.01 2.49
C GLU A 21 12.29 16.51 2.26
N THR A 22 11.57 16.97 1.21
CA THR A 22 11.45 18.39 0.88
C THR A 22 10.75 19.16 1.99
N ASN A 23 9.73 18.58 2.59
CA ASN A 23 8.96 19.20 3.67
C ASN A 23 9.61 19.02 5.04
N LYS A 24 10.75 18.33 5.11
CA LYS A 24 11.50 18.08 6.34
C LYS A 24 10.69 17.41 7.44
N HIS A 25 9.79 16.53 7.06
CA HIS A 25 9.05 15.72 8.03
C HIS A 25 9.93 14.60 8.57
N ASP A 26 9.91 14.40 9.88
CA ASP A 26 10.53 13.21 10.47
C ASP A 26 9.81 11.97 9.94
N HIS A 27 10.58 11.05 9.39
CA HIS A 27 9.99 9.84 8.80
C HIS A 27 10.92 8.64 8.91
N GLN A 28 10.31 7.47 8.88
CA GLN A 28 11.01 6.20 8.83
C GLN A 28 10.70 5.54 7.49
N VAL A 29 11.73 5.09 6.79
CA VAL A 29 11.60 4.38 5.52
C VAL A 29 11.74 2.89 5.77
N ILE A 30 10.73 2.12 5.38
CA ILE A 30 10.77 0.66 5.44
C ILE A 30 10.75 0.15 4.01
N LYS A 31 11.81 -0.56 3.60
CA LYS A 31 11.88 -1.14 2.27
C LYS A 31 11.04 -2.42 2.25
N HIS A 32 9.89 -2.33 1.61
CA HIS A 32 8.90 -3.40 1.59
C HIS A 32 9.46 -4.72 1.07
N GLN A 33 10.33 -4.69 0.06
CA GLN A 33 10.92 -5.90 -0.51
C GLN A 33 11.88 -6.61 0.44
N GLU A 34 12.52 -5.87 1.34
CA GLU A 34 13.45 -6.43 2.32
C GLU A 34 12.74 -6.85 3.60
N LYS A 35 11.68 -6.14 3.95
CA LYS A 35 10.87 -6.41 5.15
C LYS A 35 9.39 -6.41 4.79
N PRO A 36 8.89 -7.50 4.19
CA PRO A 36 7.48 -7.58 3.82
C PRO A 36 6.58 -7.42 5.04
N LEU A 37 5.41 -6.84 4.81
CA LEU A 37 4.41 -6.66 5.85
C LEU A 37 3.95 -8.00 6.40
N GLN A 38 3.92 -8.10 7.73
CA GLN A 38 3.33 -9.25 8.41
C GLN A 38 1.83 -9.02 8.61
N GLU A 39 1.10 -10.09 8.83
CA GLU A 39 -0.36 -10.04 8.90
C GLU A 39 -0.89 -9.01 9.89
N GLU A 40 -0.36 -8.98 11.11
CA GLU A 40 -0.82 -8.03 12.15
C GLU A 40 -0.65 -6.59 11.71
N LYS A 41 0.50 -6.26 11.10
CA LYS A 41 0.80 -4.92 10.65
C LYS A 41 -0.10 -4.54 9.47
N LEU A 42 -0.31 -5.47 8.55
CA LEU A 42 -1.17 -5.26 7.41
C LEU A 42 -2.61 -4.98 7.84
N ILE A 43 -3.12 -5.72 8.78
CA ILE A 43 -4.48 -5.50 9.30
C ILE A 43 -4.61 -4.11 9.94
N LYS A 44 -3.59 -3.68 10.70
CA LYS A 44 -3.59 -2.32 11.27
C LYS A 44 -3.64 -1.26 10.18
N ILE A 45 -2.86 -1.42 9.13
CA ILE A 45 -2.85 -0.50 8.00
C ILE A 45 -4.22 -0.46 7.32
N ILE A 46 -4.81 -1.61 7.08
CA ILE A 46 -6.13 -1.71 6.45
C ILE A 46 -7.18 -0.94 7.25
N ASN A 47 -7.12 -1.04 8.57
CA ASN A 47 -8.07 -0.34 9.45
C ASN A 47 -7.87 1.17 9.45
N LEU A 48 -6.68 1.65 9.09
CA LEU A 48 -6.38 3.08 9.01
C LEU A 48 -6.67 3.68 7.63
N LEU A 49 -6.76 2.85 6.60
CA LEU A 49 -7.01 3.31 5.23
C LEU A 49 -8.45 3.78 5.07
N ASP A 50 -8.62 4.87 4.30
CA ASP A 50 -9.92 5.45 3.99
C ASP A 50 -10.36 5.06 2.57
N VAL A 51 -10.01 3.86 2.14
CA VAL A 51 -10.36 3.32 0.82
C VAL A 51 -10.73 1.85 0.97
N ALA A 52 -11.40 1.32 -0.05
CA ALA A 52 -11.74 -0.10 -0.07
C ALA A 52 -10.47 -0.96 -0.09
N LEU A 53 -10.50 -2.08 0.61
CA LEU A 53 -9.36 -2.98 0.73
C LEU A 53 -8.80 -3.41 -0.64
N ILE A 54 -9.66 -3.63 -1.61
CA ILE A 54 -9.22 -4.07 -2.95
C ILE A 54 -8.30 -3.04 -3.62
N GLU A 55 -8.39 -1.77 -3.25
CA GLU A 55 -7.51 -0.74 -3.81
C GLU A 55 -6.07 -0.86 -3.34
N LEU A 56 -5.84 -1.62 -2.27
CA LEU A 56 -4.49 -1.91 -1.78
C LEU A 56 -3.79 -2.99 -2.62
N ILE A 57 -4.51 -3.66 -3.50
CA ILE A 57 -3.98 -4.75 -4.30
C ILE A 57 -3.77 -4.30 -5.75
N LYS A 58 -2.66 -4.71 -6.35
CA LYS A 58 -2.32 -4.41 -7.74
C LYS A 58 -3.17 -5.25 -8.69
N THR A 59 -4.46 -4.96 -8.77
CA THR A 59 -5.40 -5.72 -9.59
C THR A 59 -5.18 -5.52 -11.09
N LYS A 60 -4.43 -4.49 -11.47
CA LYS A 60 -4.08 -4.26 -12.88
C LYS A 60 -2.80 -4.99 -13.28
N SER A 61 -2.11 -5.62 -12.33
CA SER A 61 -0.90 -6.37 -12.64
C SER A 61 -1.22 -7.62 -13.44
N LYS A 62 -0.24 -8.04 -14.26
CA LYS A 62 -0.36 -9.25 -15.06
C LYS A 62 -0.54 -10.48 -14.17
N PHE A 63 0.19 -10.53 -13.05
CA PHE A 63 0.13 -11.66 -12.13
C PHE A 63 -1.28 -11.81 -11.54
N TRP A 64 -1.90 -10.72 -11.10
CA TRP A 64 -3.26 -10.75 -10.58
C TRP A 64 -4.25 -11.26 -11.63
N LYS A 65 -4.15 -10.71 -12.85
CA LYS A 65 -5.04 -11.07 -13.94
C LYS A 65 -4.93 -12.54 -14.33
N GLN A 66 -3.71 -13.08 -14.31
CA GLN A 66 -3.51 -14.48 -14.64
C GLN A 66 -3.99 -15.43 -13.56
N LYS A 67 -3.85 -15.03 -12.30
CA LYS A 67 -4.12 -15.94 -11.18
C LYS A 67 -5.51 -15.78 -10.56
N PHE A 68 -6.05 -14.58 -10.52
CA PHE A 68 -7.24 -14.27 -9.75
C PHE A 68 -8.40 -13.69 -10.55
N LYS A 69 -8.19 -13.25 -11.76
CA LYS A 69 -9.22 -12.56 -12.54
C LYS A 69 -10.47 -13.39 -12.72
N HIS A 70 -10.33 -14.69 -12.97
CA HIS A 70 -11.48 -15.55 -13.21
C HIS A 70 -12.44 -15.63 -12.02
N PHE A 71 -11.94 -15.44 -10.80
CA PHE A 71 -12.81 -15.38 -9.62
C PHE A 71 -13.71 -14.15 -9.65
N LEU A 72 -13.19 -13.02 -10.15
CA LEU A 72 -13.97 -11.80 -10.26
C LEU A 72 -14.97 -11.89 -11.43
N ASP A 73 -14.58 -12.53 -12.52
CA ASP A 73 -15.44 -12.72 -13.69
C ASP A 73 -16.65 -13.61 -13.36
N ASP A 74 -16.52 -14.50 -12.37
CA ASP A 74 -17.59 -15.38 -11.91
C ASP A 74 -18.40 -14.76 -10.77
N ASP A 75 -18.28 -13.44 -10.55
CA ASP A 75 -18.93 -12.69 -9.46
C ASP A 75 -18.58 -13.22 -8.07
N ILE A 76 -17.43 -13.86 -7.94
CA ILE A 76 -16.93 -14.31 -6.64
C ILE A 76 -16.22 -13.16 -5.97
N GLU A 77 -16.74 -12.74 -4.82
CA GLU A 77 -16.09 -11.70 -4.02
C GLU A 77 -15.16 -12.35 -2.99
N PHE A 78 -13.95 -11.78 -2.87
CA PHE A 78 -13.04 -12.20 -1.83
C PHE A 78 -13.42 -11.55 -0.50
N SER A 79 -13.40 -12.33 0.57
CA SER A 79 -13.54 -11.80 1.91
C SER A 79 -12.28 -11.01 2.30
N LYS A 80 -12.41 -10.19 3.35
CA LYS A 80 -11.26 -9.47 3.91
C LYS A 80 -10.13 -10.43 4.25
N ASN A 81 -10.45 -11.54 4.91
CA ASN A 81 -9.44 -12.53 5.32
C ASN A 81 -8.75 -13.17 4.12
N GLU A 82 -9.49 -13.44 3.06
CA GLU A 82 -8.91 -14.00 1.83
C GLU A 82 -7.96 -13.01 1.16
N LEU A 83 -8.34 -11.74 1.08
CA LEU A 83 -7.49 -10.70 0.50
C LEU A 83 -6.22 -10.50 1.32
N VAL A 84 -6.32 -10.53 2.65
CA VAL A 84 -5.16 -10.43 3.53
C VAL A 84 -4.20 -11.60 3.29
N LYS A 85 -4.73 -12.82 3.19
CA LYS A 85 -3.90 -14.00 2.91
C LYS A 85 -3.18 -13.89 1.57
N ILE A 86 -3.87 -13.40 0.55
CA ILE A 86 -3.27 -13.20 -0.77
C ILE A 86 -2.11 -12.21 -0.68
N MET A 87 -2.28 -11.10 0.03
CA MET A 87 -1.23 -10.09 0.17
C MET A 87 -0.03 -10.60 0.96
N ILE A 88 -0.25 -11.42 1.97
CA ILE A 88 0.85 -12.01 2.76
C ILE A 88 1.61 -13.04 1.92
N GLU A 89 0.90 -13.85 1.15
CA GLU A 89 1.53 -14.87 0.29
C GLU A 89 2.25 -14.23 -0.90
N TYR A 90 1.71 -13.13 -1.43
CA TYR A 90 2.26 -12.45 -2.61
C TYR A 90 2.47 -10.96 -2.31
N PRO A 91 3.52 -10.62 -1.53
CA PRO A 91 3.75 -9.22 -1.12
C PRO A 91 3.90 -8.24 -2.29
N ASP A 92 4.34 -8.72 -3.45
CA ASP A 92 4.49 -7.87 -4.64
C ASP A 92 3.15 -7.37 -5.17
N LEU A 93 2.03 -7.95 -4.74
CA LEU A 93 0.70 -7.48 -5.11
C LEU A 93 0.23 -6.29 -4.27
N ILE A 94 0.93 -5.96 -3.20
CA ILE A 94 0.53 -4.83 -2.34
C ILE A 94 0.93 -3.51 -3.01
N GLU A 95 -0.02 -2.59 -3.13
CA GLU A 95 0.25 -1.26 -3.67
C GLU A 95 1.18 -0.50 -2.73
N ILE A 96 2.29 -0.01 -3.27
CA ILE A 96 3.31 0.76 -2.57
C ILE A 96 3.49 2.07 -3.34
N PRO A 97 3.70 3.22 -2.69
CA PRO A 97 3.98 3.36 -1.26
C PRO A 97 2.72 3.40 -0.40
N ILE A 98 2.90 2.98 0.86
CA ILE A 98 1.90 3.21 1.91
C ILE A 98 2.52 4.16 2.91
N ILE A 99 1.82 5.25 3.22
CA ILE A 99 2.30 6.25 4.18
C ILE A 99 1.38 6.24 5.38
N ILE A 100 1.96 6.11 6.56
CA ILE A 100 1.23 6.10 7.82
C ILE A 100 1.64 7.31 8.63
N ASN A 101 0.65 8.09 9.07
CA ASN A 101 0.87 9.25 9.93
C ASN A 101 -0.10 9.17 11.11
N SER A 102 0.39 8.74 12.27
CA SER A 102 -0.39 8.55 13.49
C SER A 102 -1.54 7.55 13.28
N ASP A 103 -2.76 8.03 13.18
CA ASP A 103 -3.98 7.24 13.06
C ASP A 103 -4.52 7.18 11.64
N LYS A 104 -3.74 7.60 10.65
CA LYS A 104 -4.15 7.63 9.25
C LYS A 104 -3.15 6.91 8.37
N ALA A 105 -3.64 6.27 7.33
CA ALA A 105 -2.81 5.65 6.30
C ALA A 105 -3.34 6.02 4.92
N VAL A 106 -2.45 6.15 3.96
CA VAL A 106 -2.81 6.48 2.58
C VAL A 106 -1.93 5.70 1.62
N ILE A 107 -2.50 5.31 0.49
CA ILE A 107 -1.75 4.76 -0.62
C ILE A 107 -1.28 5.94 -1.46
N GLY A 108 0.03 6.11 -1.60
CA GLY A 108 0.63 7.24 -2.30
C GLY A 108 0.66 7.07 -3.82
N LYS A 109 -0.46 6.76 -4.41
CA LYS A 109 -0.57 6.53 -5.85
C LYS A 109 -1.80 7.26 -6.40
N PRO A 110 -1.63 8.38 -7.08
CA PRO A 110 -0.36 9.07 -7.32
C PRO A 110 0.19 9.78 -6.07
N ALA A 111 1.47 10.15 -6.12
CA ALA A 111 2.14 10.78 -4.99
C ALA A 111 1.46 12.04 -4.47
N LYS A 112 0.78 12.78 -5.32
CA LYS A 112 0.05 13.99 -4.93
C LYS A 112 -1.06 13.72 -3.92
N LYS A 113 -1.54 12.49 -3.79
CA LYS A 113 -2.48 12.11 -2.73
C LYS A 113 -1.85 12.30 -1.36
N TYR A 114 -0.55 12.01 -1.26
CA TYR A 114 0.19 12.25 -0.03
C TYR A 114 0.29 13.74 0.28
N SER A 115 0.50 14.58 -0.73
CA SER A 115 0.57 16.04 -0.54
C SER A 115 -0.71 16.60 0.10
N THR A 116 -1.87 16.04 -0.28
CA THR A 116 -3.17 16.42 0.30
C THR A 116 -3.31 15.91 1.74
N PHE A 117 -2.74 14.74 2.01
CA PHE A 117 -2.80 14.06 3.31
C PHE A 117 -1.80 14.63 4.31
N SER A 118 -0.68 15.18 3.83
CA SER A 118 0.41 15.62 4.69
C SER A 118 -0.06 16.72 5.65
N PRO A 119 0.21 16.56 6.97
CA PRO A 119 -0.07 17.62 7.92
C PRO A 119 0.87 18.79 7.66
N THR A 120 0.33 19.94 7.45
CA THR A 120 1.11 21.16 7.29
C THR A 120 1.12 21.92 8.59
#